data_e3583ce3bbb3f5d42c2f535a5f7f698d
#
_entry.id   e3583ce3bbb3f5d42c2f535a5f7f698d
#
_cell.length_a   1.000
_cell.length_b   1.000
_cell.length_c   1.000
_cell.angle_alpha   90.00
_cell.angle_beta   90.00
_cell.angle_gamma   90.00
#
_symmetry.space_group_name_H-M   'P 1'
#
loop_
_entity.id
_entity.type
_entity.pdbx_description
1 polymer ?
#
loop_
_entity_poly.entity_id
_entity_poly.type
_entity_poly.pdbx_seq_one_letter_code
_entity_poly.pdbx_strand_id
1 'polypeptide(L)'
;MGYVREGLYDHEGYAARKLEDGTLTGTWTAATAAFTAYVACCGCGWAATAGHPPTQAGEVAALDDWVDHADHQEAARTATCRRRLAETLRALGGIAAYVDNPANLPRIARAADRARALAGELLDDQEAGR
;
A
#
# COMPACT_ATOMS: atom_id res chain seq x y z
N MET A 1 -14.29 12.30 -5.27
CA MET A 1 -14.45 11.04 -4.52
C MET A 1 -13.20 10.20 -4.66
N GLY A 2 -12.66 9.73 -3.55
CA GLY A 2 -11.48 8.88 -3.54
C GLY A 2 -11.84 7.40 -3.60
N TYR A 3 -10.93 6.60 -4.09
CA TYR A 3 -11.01 5.15 -4.09
C TYR A 3 -10.11 4.61 -2.97
N VAL A 4 -10.65 3.74 -2.13
CA VAL A 4 -9.92 3.19 -0.98
C VAL A 4 -9.96 1.67 -1.04
N ARG A 5 -8.82 1.04 -0.73
CA ARG A 5 -8.73 -0.40 -0.55
C ARG A 5 -8.47 -0.69 0.92
N GLU A 6 -9.18 -1.65 1.48
CA GLU A 6 -8.98 -2.07 2.86
C GLU A 6 -7.51 -2.45 3.13
N GLY A 7 -6.97 -1.96 4.22
CA GLY A 7 -5.57 -2.17 4.59
C GLY A 7 -4.57 -1.24 3.92
N LEU A 8 -5.01 -0.39 2.97
CA LEU A 8 -4.15 0.58 2.27
C LEU A 8 -4.70 2.00 2.42
N TYR A 9 -5.01 2.42 3.64
CA TYR A 9 -5.68 3.71 3.90
C TYR A 9 -4.84 4.93 3.53
N ASP A 10 -3.51 4.81 3.49
CA ASP A 10 -2.61 5.88 3.03
C ASP A 10 -2.53 5.97 1.49
N HIS A 11 -3.22 5.07 0.80
CA HIS A 11 -3.26 4.97 -0.65
C HIS A 11 -4.66 5.23 -1.21
N GLU A 12 -5.28 6.34 -0.79
CA GLU A 12 -6.53 6.77 -1.39
C GLU A 12 -6.27 7.21 -2.84
N GLY A 13 -6.93 6.54 -3.78
CA GLY A 13 -6.81 6.83 -5.20
C GLY A 13 -7.85 7.80 -5.69
N TYR A 14 -7.50 8.57 -6.69
CA TYR A 14 -8.43 9.46 -7.38
C TYR A 14 -7.99 9.72 -8.82
N ALA A 15 -8.97 10.03 -9.67
CA ALA A 15 -8.72 10.48 -11.03
C ALA A 15 -8.55 12.00 -11.02
N ALA A 16 -7.31 12.47 -11.10
CA ALA A 16 -7.02 13.88 -11.15
C ALA A 16 -7.34 14.44 -12.55
N ARG A 17 -7.80 15.67 -12.62
CA ARG A 17 -7.94 16.40 -13.87
C ARG A 17 -6.62 17.09 -14.20
N LYS A 18 -6.12 16.85 -15.40
CA LYS A 18 -4.94 17.55 -15.91
C LYS A 18 -5.38 18.80 -16.66
N LEU A 19 -4.98 19.95 -16.17
CA LEU A 19 -5.29 21.24 -16.76
C LEU A 19 -4.35 21.52 -17.95
N GLU A 20 -4.67 22.55 -18.74
CA GLU A 20 -3.86 22.92 -19.91
C GLU A 20 -2.41 23.26 -19.57
N ASP A 21 -2.16 23.79 -18.38
CA ASP A 21 -0.81 24.10 -17.89
C ASP A 21 -0.05 22.89 -17.36
N GLY A 22 -0.66 21.69 -17.39
CA GLY A 22 -0.08 20.46 -16.87
C GLY A 22 -0.33 20.21 -15.40
N THR A 23 -0.98 21.12 -14.67
CA THR A 23 -1.31 20.95 -13.26
C THR A 23 -2.34 19.84 -13.07
N LEU A 24 -2.10 18.97 -12.08
CA LEU A 24 -3.03 17.92 -11.67
C LEU A 24 -3.84 18.42 -10.47
N THR A 25 -5.15 18.26 -10.51
CA THR A 25 -6.04 18.63 -9.41
C THR A 25 -7.12 17.60 -9.16
N GLY A 26 -7.34 17.26 -7.90
CA GLY A 26 -8.46 16.44 -7.45
C GLY A 26 -9.71 17.27 -7.10
N THR A 27 -9.60 18.59 -7.13
CA THR A 27 -10.70 19.49 -6.81
C THR A 27 -11.48 19.84 -8.08
N TRP A 28 -12.76 19.55 -8.08
CA TRP A 28 -13.63 19.76 -9.22
C TRP A 28 -14.48 21.02 -9.00
N THR A 29 -14.08 22.10 -9.66
CA THR A 29 -14.75 23.40 -9.61
C THR A 29 -15.01 23.90 -11.02
N ALA A 30 -15.67 25.04 -11.15
CA ALA A 30 -15.85 25.70 -12.45
C ALA A 30 -14.50 26.01 -13.14
N ALA A 31 -13.46 26.31 -12.35
CA ALA A 31 -12.11 26.58 -12.86
C ALA A 31 -11.41 25.32 -13.40
N THR A 32 -11.84 24.11 -13.00
CA THR A 32 -11.28 22.84 -13.44
C THR A 32 -12.19 22.08 -14.41
N ALA A 33 -13.27 22.72 -14.88
CA ALA A 33 -14.20 22.13 -15.85
C ALA A 33 -13.53 21.89 -17.21
N ALA A 34 -12.61 22.77 -17.62
CA ALA A 34 -11.82 22.60 -18.83
C ALA A 34 -10.50 21.92 -18.50
N PHE A 35 -10.40 20.66 -18.81
CA PHE A 35 -9.22 19.84 -18.57
C PHE A 35 -8.93 18.94 -19.78
N THR A 36 -7.69 18.50 -19.94
CA THR A 36 -7.21 17.79 -21.12
C THR A 36 -7.19 16.26 -20.94
N ALA A 37 -7.08 15.78 -19.71
CA ALA A 37 -6.94 14.37 -19.44
C ALA A 37 -7.31 14.04 -18.00
N TYR A 38 -7.65 12.76 -17.75
CA TYR A 38 -7.65 12.17 -16.42
C TYR A 38 -6.32 11.47 -16.16
N VAL A 39 -5.75 11.66 -14.99
CA VAL A 39 -4.52 10.99 -14.55
C VAL A 39 -4.76 10.35 -13.18
N ALA A 40 -4.40 9.09 -13.06
CA ALA A 40 -4.50 8.40 -11.77
C ALA A 40 -3.50 8.98 -10.77
N CYS A 41 -3.98 9.28 -9.58
CA CYS A 41 -3.18 9.78 -8.48
C CYS A 41 -3.49 9.01 -7.19
N CYS A 42 -2.57 9.07 -6.25
CA CYS A 42 -2.72 8.43 -4.95
C CYS A 42 -2.33 9.39 -3.83
N GLY A 43 -3.00 9.28 -2.69
CA GLY A 43 -2.68 10.05 -1.48
C GLY A 43 -1.25 9.89 -0.99
N CYS A 44 -0.55 8.83 -1.42
CA CYS A 44 0.87 8.62 -1.11
C CYS A 44 1.81 9.52 -1.91
N GLY A 45 1.30 10.31 -2.86
CA GLY A 45 2.10 11.16 -3.75
C GLY A 45 2.39 10.55 -5.13
N TRP A 46 1.98 9.30 -5.36
CA TRP A 46 2.15 8.68 -6.67
C TRP A 46 1.18 9.28 -7.70
N ALA A 47 1.65 9.45 -8.91
CA ALA A 47 0.85 9.81 -10.07
C ALA A 47 1.27 8.97 -11.27
N ALA A 48 0.29 8.51 -12.07
CA ALA A 48 0.57 7.80 -13.30
C ALA A 48 1.25 8.71 -14.32
N THR A 49 2.08 8.15 -15.18
CA THR A 49 2.75 8.88 -16.25
C THR A 49 1.86 9.08 -17.47
N ALA A 50 0.87 8.20 -17.67
CA ALA A 50 -0.06 8.26 -18.78
C ALA A 50 -1.36 8.96 -18.37
N GLY A 51 -1.87 9.83 -19.25
CA GLY A 51 -3.19 10.43 -19.12
C GLY A 51 -4.21 9.70 -19.99
N HIS A 52 -5.48 9.79 -19.61
CA HIS A 52 -6.60 9.24 -20.35
C HIS A 52 -7.55 10.36 -20.80
N PRO A 53 -8.35 10.14 -21.85
CA PRO A 53 -9.25 11.17 -22.37
C PRO A 53 -10.16 11.77 -21.30
N PRO A 54 -10.58 13.04 -21.42
CA PRO A 54 -11.45 13.70 -20.45
C PRO A 54 -12.92 13.27 -20.61
N THR A 55 -13.14 11.97 -20.55
CA THR A 55 -14.44 11.30 -20.70
C THR A 55 -14.66 10.34 -19.55
N GLN A 56 -15.88 9.85 -19.40
CA GLN A 56 -16.19 8.84 -18.38
C GLN A 56 -15.32 7.58 -18.56
N ALA A 57 -15.08 7.15 -19.79
CA ALA A 57 -14.20 6.02 -20.07
C ALA A 57 -12.76 6.31 -19.64
N GLY A 58 -12.28 7.54 -19.81
CA GLY A 58 -10.97 7.97 -19.35
C GLY A 58 -10.85 7.99 -17.83
N GLU A 59 -11.89 8.39 -17.13
CA GLU A 59 -11.95 8.33 -15.66
C GLU A 59 -11.85 6.88 -15.16
N VAL A 60 -12.58 5.95 -15.77
CA VAL A 60 -12.52 4.52 -15.45
C VAL A 60 -11.13 3.95 -15.73
N ALA A 61 -10.51 4.32 -16.84
CA ALA A 61 -9.14 3.88 -17.16
C ALA A 61 -8.12 4.39 -16.15
N ALA A 62 -8.27 5.63 -15.66
CA ALA A 62 -7.44 6.14 -14.57
C ALA A 62 -7.65 5.35 -13.27
N LEU A 63 -8.88 4.94 -12.95
CA LEU A 63 -9.14 4.06 -11.82
C LEU A 63 -8.40 2.73 -11.95
N ASP A 64 -8.39 2.13 -13.14
CA ASP A 64 -7.67 0.88 -13.39
C ASP A 64 -6.16 1.05 -13.14
N ASP A 65 -5.58 2.17 -13.55
CA ASP A 65 -4.17 2.48 -13.26
C ASP A 65 -3.90 2.56 -11.75
N TRP A 66 -4.81 3.18 -11.00
CA TRP A 66 -4.68 3.22 -9.54
C TRP A 66 -4.81 1.83 -8.91
N VAL A 67 -5.70 0.98 -9.41
CA VAL A 67 -5.84 -0.41 -8.93
C VAL A 67 -4.53 -1.17 -9.11
N ASP A 68 -3.86 -1.02 -10.25
CA ASP A 68 -2.55 -1.62 -10.49
C ASP A 68 -1.50 -1.10 -9.49
N HIS A 69 -1.49 0.21 -9.22
CA HIS A 69 -0.62 0.80 -8.20
C HIS A 69 -0.91 0.21 -6.82
N ALA A 70 -2.18 0.10 -6.44
CA ALA A 70 -2.58 -0.47 -5.15
C ALA A 70 -2.16 -1.94 -5.02
N ASP A 71 -2.28 -2.73 -6.09
CA ASP A 71 -1.82 -4.12 -6.13
C ASP A 71 -0.32 -4.22 -5.88
N HIS A 72 0.48 -3.35 -6.49
CA HIS A 72 1.92 -3.29 -6.27
C HIS A 72 2.27 -2.93 -4.82
N GLN A 73 1.56 -1.98 -4.23
CA GLN A 73 1.79 -1.57 -2.83
C GLN A 73 1.44 -2.69 -1.86
N GLU A 74 0.34 -3.38 -2.10
CA GLU A 74 -0.06 -4.54 -1.29
C GLU A 74 0.97 -5.67 -1.36
N ALA A 75 1.45 -6.01 -2.56
CA ALA A 75 2.48 -7.02 -2.75
C ALA A 75 3.79 -6.63 -2.06
N ALA A 76 4.20 -5.36 -2.15
CA ALA A 76 5.40 -4.86 -1.48
C ALA A 76 5.28 -4.93 0.04
N ARG A 77 4.11 -4.59 0.59
CA ARG A 77 3.83 -4.71 2.03
C ARG A 77 3.93 -6.16 2.49
N THR A 78 3.33 -7.08 1.75
CA THR A 78 3.37 -8.53 2.04
C THR A 78 4.81 -9.05 2.00
N ALA A 79 5.58 -8.69 0.98
CA ALA A 79 6.99 -9.09 0.87
C ALA A 79 7.83 -8.56 2.04
N THR A 80 7.62 -7.31 2.45
CA THR A 80 8.28 -6.72 3.62
C THR A 80 7.93 -7.47 4.90
N CYS A 81 6.66 -7.80 5.10
CA CYS A 81 6.19 -8.53 6.27
C CYS A 81 6.82 -9.92 6.34
N ARG A 82 6.86 -10.65 5.23
CA ARG A 82 7.51 -11.97 5.13
C ARG A 82 8.99 -11.90 5.47
N ARG A 83 9.70 -10.90 4.96
CA ARG A 83 11.12 -10.70 5.26
C ARG A 83 11.36 -10.45 6.74
N ARG A 84 10.57 -9.57 7.35
CA ARG A 84 10.65 -9.26 8.79
C ARG A 84 10.37 -10.48 9.65
N LEU A 85 9.39 -11.30 9.26
CA LEU A 85 9.08 -12.55 9.95
C LEU A 85 10.27 -13.51 9.88
N ALA A 86 10.86 -13.70 8.69
CA ALA A 86 12.02 -14.57 8.51
C ALA A 86 13.22 -14.10 9.36
N GLU A 87 13.49 -12.81 9.39
CA GLU A 87 14.55 -12.22 10.22
C GLU A 87 14.30 -12.46 11.71
N THR A 88 13.05 -12.27 12.17
CA THR A 88 12.65 -12.50 13.56
C THR A 88 12.82 -13.97 13.95
N LEU A 89 12.44 -14.90 13.09
CA LEU A 89 12.58 -16.33 13.33
C LEU A 89 14.05 -16.76 13.40
N ARG A 90 14.91 -16.18 12.54
CA ARG A 90 16.36 -16.43 12.61
C ARG A 90 16.96 -15.91 13.91
N ALA A 91 16.54 -14.71 14.35
CA ALA A 91 16.98 -14.16 15.64
C ALA A 91 16.55 -15.02 16.81
N LEU A 92 15.30 -15.54 16.78
CA LEU A 92 14.82 -16.50 17.78
C LEU A 92 15.66 -17.79 17.80
N GLY A 93 15.99 -18.34 16.63
CA GLY A 93 16.83 -19.53 16.52
C GLY A 93 18.22 -19.31 17.11
N GLY A 94 18.79 -18.13 16.91
CA GLY A 94 20.08 -17.78 17.51
C GLY A 94 20.01 -17.64 19.03
N ILE A 95 18.94 -17.06 19.57
CA ILE A 95 18.75 -16.84 21.01
C ILE A 95 18.37 -18.16 21.70
N ALA A 96 17.65 -19.06 21.04
CA ALA A 96 17.17 -20.33 21.60
C ALA A 96 18.33 -21.20 22.11
N ALA A 97 19.52 -21.06 21.54
CA ALA A 97 20.72 -21.75 22.02
C ALA A 97 21.15 -21.34 23.44
N TYR A 98 20.64 -20.19 23.93
CA TYR A 98 21.03 -19.58 25.21
C TYR A 98 19.84 -19.49 26.19
N VAL A 99 18.86 -20.38 26.07
CA VAL A 99 17.66 -20.36 26.93
C VAL A 99 17.95 -20.60 28.41
N ASP A 100 19.08 -21.24 28.74
CA ASP A 100 19.49 -21.49 30.11
C ASP A 100 19.89 -20.21 30.87
N ASN A 101 20.13 -19.12 30.15
CA ASN A 101 20.42 -17.83 30.77
C ASN A 101 19.13 -17.04 30.94
N PRO A 102 18.65 -16.81 32.20
CA PRO A 102 17.41 -16.08 32.46
C PRO A 102 17.38 -14.66 31.85
N ALA A 103 18.54 -14.04 31.66
CA ALA A 103 18.63 -12.71 31.06
C ALA A 103 18.15 -12.68 29.59
N ASN A 104 18.13 -13.83 28.90
CA ASN A 104 17.67 -13.93 27.50
C ASN A 104 16.16 -14.13 27.38
N LEU A 105 15.47 -14.54 28.45
CA LEU A 105 14.03 -14.83 28.40
C LEU A 105 13.18 -13.65 27.95
N PRO A 106 13.40 -12.39 28.43
CA PRO A 106 12.63 -11.24 27.94
C PRO A 106 12.85 -10.97 26.44
N ARG A 107 14.05 -11.21 25.92
CA ARG A 107 14.35 -11.06 24.50
C ARG A 107 13.62 -12.10 23.65
N ILE A 108 13.61 -13.34 24.11
CA ILE A 108 12.90 -14.45 23.44
C ILE A 108 11.40 -14.15 23.43
N ALA A 109 10.83 -13.72 24.55
CA ALA A 109 9.40 -13.39 24.65
C ALA A 109 9.02 -12.27 23.67
N ARG A 110 9.80 -11.19 23.60
CA ARG A 110 9.55 -10.09 22.65
C ARG A 110 9.66 -10.53 21.20
N ALA A 111 10.65 -11.35 20.86
CA ALA A 111 10.80 -11.86 19.49
C ALA A 111 9.67 -12.81 19.12
N ALA A 112 9.19 -13.64 20.04
CA ALA A 112 8.05 -14.52 19.82
C ALA A 112 6.75 -13.72 19.58
N ASP A 113 6.50 -12.67 20.38
CA ASP A 113 5.34 -11.79 20.21
C ASP A 113 5.38 -11.08 18.86
N ARG A 114 6.55 -10.59 18.46
CA ARG A 114 6.74 -9.95 17.15
C ARG A 114 6.50 -10.91 16.00
N ALA A 115 7.01 -12.13 16.08
CA ALA A 115 6.78 -13.18 15.07
C ALA A 115 5.30 -13.50 14.93
N ARG A 116 4.59 -13.60 16.06
CA ARG A 116 3.14 -13.85 16.08
C ARG A 116 2.36 -12.73 15.40
N ALA A 117 2.70 -11.48 15.70
CA ALA A 117 2.05 -10.31 15.07
C ALA A 117 2.27 -10.29 13.56
N LEU A 118 3.50 -10.53 13.09
CA LEU A 118 3.82 -10.57 11.66
C LEU A 118 3.12 -11.72 10.94
N ALA A 119 3.06 -12.90 11.56
CA ALA A 119 2.34 -14.03 11.00
C ALA A 119 0.83 -13.75 10.92
N GLY A 120 0.27 -13.06 11.91
CA GLY A 120 -1.12 -12.62 11.90
C GLY A 120 -1.44 -11.70 10.74
N GLU A 121 -0.58 -10.71 10.44
CA GLU A 121 -0.75 -9.82 9.28
C GLU A 121 -0.75 -10.60 7.97
N LEU A 122 0.15 -11.58 7.81
CA LEU A 122 0.21 -12.40 6.59
C LEU A 122 -1.02 -13.28 6.42
N LEU A 123 -1.58 -13.80 7.50
CA LEU A 123 -2.82 -14.58 7.47
C LEU A 123 -4.02 -13.71 7.08
N ASP A 124 -4.12 -12.50 7.63
CA ASP A 124 -5.19 -11.56 7.30
C ASP A 124 -5.13 -11.15 5.82
N ASP A 125 -3.94 -10.88 5.28
CA ASP A 125 -3.75 -10.58 3.86
C ASP A 125 -4.17 -11.75 2.98
N GLN A 126 -3.89 -12.98 3.40
CA GLN A 126 -4.26 -14.18 2.67
C GLN A 126 -5.78 -14.38 2.63
N GLU A 127 -6.47 -14.11 3.72
CA GLU A 127 -7.95 -14.14 3.79
C GLU A 127 -8.58 -13.04 2.94
N ALA A 128 -8.03 -11.84 2.96
CA ALA A 128 -8.52 -10.70 2.17
C ALA A 128 -8.35 -10.92 0.66
N GLY A 129 -7.36 -11.71 0.23
CA GLY A 129 -7.08 -12.02 -1.18
C GLY A 129 -7.97 -13.11 -1.79
N ARG A 130 -8.92 -13.64 -1.03
CA ARG A 130 -9.84 -14.69 -1.50
C ARG A 130 -11.16 -14.16 -2.09
#